data_fc12aa6a411a8f5177d1373ff7c630f1
#
_entry.id   fc12aa6a411a8f5177d1373ff7c630f1
#
_cell.length_a   1.000
_cell.length_b   1.000
_cell.length_c   1.000
_cell.angle_alpha   90.00
_cell.angle_beta   90.00
_cell.angle_gamma   90.00
#
_symmetry.space_group_name_H-M   'P 1'
#
loop_
_entity.id
_entity.type
_entity.pdbx_description
1 polymer ?
#
loop_
_entity_poly.entity_id
_entity_poly.type
_entity_poly.pdbx_seq_one_letter_code
_entity_poly.pdbx_strand_id
1 'polypeptide(L)'
;MMVDYSDWLNSLPGEFHLNTGWFPVNAIVSVSVMFLILARCRDLTDSLGWEKCQACITSLIIAAWAIGLLWLSTTTGTEPQYLTFTEKTERTFNVSHLRCENIGGCPSKKLPEDRTEATWLQGNRYVKGWILVDGNKVGLVGSNGILLTVKES
;
A
#
# COMPACT_ATOMS: atom_id res chain seq x y z
N MET A 1 3.96 5.24 30.35
CA MET A 1 2.74 5.95 29.86
C MET A 1 2.34 5.37 28.53
N MET A 2 1.05 5.05 28.32
CA MET A 2 0.56 4.60 27.00
C MET A 2 0.20 5.82 26.13
N VAL A 3 0.49 5.73 24.86
CA VAL A 3 0.27 6.80 23.85
C VAL A 3 -0.82 6.40 22.91
N ASP A 4 -1.71 7.33 22.58
CA ASP A 4 -2.77 7.13 21.61
C ASP A 4 -2.20 7.18 20.18
N TYR A 5 -2.52 6.16 19.39
CA TYR A 5 -2.11 6.00 17.98
C TYR A 5 -3.28 6.21 17.00
N SER A 6 -4.42 6.73 17.48
CA SER A 6 -5.60 6.95 16.62
C SER A 6 -5.28 7.83 15.42
N ASP A 7 -4.54 8.93 15.62
CA ASP A 7 -4.14 9.83 14.52
C ASP A 7 -3.25 9.12 13.50
N TRP A 8 -2.32 8.29 13.97
CA TRP A 8 -1.45 7.50 13.11
C TRP A 8 -2.28 6.46 12.32
N LEU A 9 -3.17 5.72 12.98
CA LEU A 9 -4.05 4.75 12.33
C LEU A 9 -4.92 5.40 11.25
N ASN A 10 -5.44 6.59 11.51
CA ASN A 10 -6.25 7.36 10.56
C ASN A 10 -5.41 7.92 9.39
N SER A 11 -4.10 8.11 9.58
CA SER A 11 -3.18 8.57 8.55
C SER A 11 -2.65 7.45 7.64
N LEU A 12 -2.87 6.19 8.02
CA LEU A 12 -2.46 5.06 7.19
C LEU A 12 -3.27 5.06 5.89
N PRO A 13 -2.61 4.80 4.76
CA PRO A 13 -3.35 4.56 3.53
C PRO A 13 -4.31 3.40 3.79
N GLY A 14 -5.60 3.64 3.56
CA GLY A 14 -6.62 2.60 3.67
C GLY A 14 -6.14 1.36 2.89
N GLU A 15 -6.56 0.18 3.33
CA GLU A 15 -6.28 -1.04 2.57
C GLU A 15 -6.63 -0.74 1.12
N PHE A 16 -5.65 -0.98 0.23
CA PHE A 16 -5.82 -0.75 -1.20
C PHE A 16 -6.94 -1.67 -1.69
N HIS A 17 -8.16 -1.24 -1.49
CA HIS A 17 -9.27 -1.77 -2.23
C HIS A 17 -8.98 -1.37 -3.67
N LEU A 18 -8.43 -2.33 -4.42
CA LEU A 18 -8.52 -2.27 -5.89
C LEU A 18 -9.94 -1.81 -6.15
N ASN A 19 -10.08 -0.60 -6.68
CA ASN A 19 -11.39 -0.04 -6.97
C ASN A 19 -11.95 -0.85 -8.14
N THR A 20 -12.34 -2.09 -7.81
CA THR A 20 -12.88 -3.09 -8.75
C THR A 20 -14.08 -2.54 -9.51
N GLY A 21 -14.67 -1.43 -9.04
CA GLY A 21 -15.70 -0.70 -9.75
C GLY A 21 -15.26 -0.09 -11.07
N TRP A 22 -14.00 0.30 -11.22
CA TRP A 22 -13.49 0.89 -12.48
C TRP A 22 -13.01 -0.15 -13.49
N PHE A 23 -12.67 -1.35 -13.04
CA PHE A 23 -12.17 -2.41 -13.93
C PHE A 23 -13.24 -2.85 -14.96
N PRO A 24 -14.50 -3.15 -14.56
CA PRO A 24 -15.54 -3.51 -15.54
C PRO A 24 -15.91 -2.33 -16.46
N VAL A 25 -15.88 -1.09 -15.96
CA VAL A 25 -16.16 0.10 -16.79
C VAL A 25 -15.09 0.26 -17.88
N ASN A 26 -13.80 0.16 -17.52
CA ASN A 26 -12.72 0.23 -18.49
C ASN A 26 -12.75 -0.94 -19.49
N ALA A 27 -13.10 -2.13 -19.05
CA ALA A 27 -13.26 -3.29 -19.92
C ALA A 27 -14.43 -3.08 -20.93
N ILE A 28 -15.57 -2.60 -20.46
CA ILE A 28 -16.75 -2.31 -21.32
C ILE A 28 -16.42 -1.21 -22.31
N VAL A 29 -15.77 -0.12 -21.89
CA VAL A 29 -15.36 0.97 -22.78
C VAL A 29 -14.37 0.47 -23.83
N SER A 30 -13.37 -0.31 -23.45
CA SER A 30 -12.38 -0.89 -24.37
C SER A 30 -13.03 -1.80 -25.41
N VAL A 31 -13.95 -2.66 -24.98
CA VAL A 31 -14.70 -3.55 -25.89
C VAL A 31 -15.60 -2.74 -26.82
N SER A 32 -16.29 -1.72 -26.32
CA SER A 32 -17.15 -0.86 -27.13
C SER A 32 -16.37 -0.08 -28.18
N VAL A 33 -15.22 0.48 -27.83
CA VAL A 33 -14.32 1.16 -28.76
C VAL A 33 -13.80 0.19 -29.81
N MET A 34 -13.44 -1.03 -29.42
CA MET A 34 -13.01 -2.07 -30.34
C MET A 34 -14.10 -2.43 -31.36
N PHE A 35 -15.36 -2.57 -30.90
CA PHE A 35 -16.49 -2.82 -31.79
C PHE A 35 -16.75 -1.68 -32.77
N LEU A 36 -16.65 -0.42 -32.34
CA LEU A 36 -16.79 0.75 -33.18
C LEU A 36 -15.69 0.83 -34.25
N ILE A 37 -14.45 0.52 -33.89
CA ILE A 37 -13.32 0.46 -34.82
C ILE A 37 -13.56 -0.65 -35.86
N LEU A 38 -13.96 -1.84 -35.41
CA LEU A 38 -14.26 -2.97 -36.33
C LEU A 38 -15.41 -2.65 -37.26
N ALA A 39 -16.48 -2.01 -36.80
CA ALA A 39 -17.61 -1.59 -37.62
C ALA A 39 -17.18 -0.57 -38.69
N ARG A 40 -16.36 0.42 -38.30
CA ARG A 40 -15.82 1.42 -39.24
C ARG A 40 -14.82 0.82 -40.23
N CYS A 41 -14.01 -0.14 -39.83
CA CYS A 41 -13.09 -0.82 -40.71
C CYS A 41 -13.82 -1.70 -41.74
N ARG A 42 -14.99 -2.24 -41.39
CA ARG A 42 -15.81 -3.01 -42.34
C ARG A 42 -16.26 -2.17 -43.52
N ASP A 43 -16.60 -0.90 -43.30
CA ASP A 43 -16.99 0.03 -44.40
C ASP A 43 -15.79 0.43 -45.27
N LEU A 44 -14.56 0.37 -44.73
CA LEU A 44 -13.32 0.70 -45.43
C LEU A 44 -12.70 -0.49 -46.18
N THR A 45 -13.12 -1.73 -45.90
CA THR A 45 -12.56 -2.94 -46.50
C THR A 45 -12.94 -3.13 -47.95
N ASP A 46 -14.00 -2.49 -48.44
CA ASP A 46 -14.39 -2.54 -49.87
C ASP A 46 -13.38 -1.83 -50.79
N SER A 47 -12.51 -0.97 -50.24
CA SER A 47 -11.53 -0.20 -51.00
C SER A 47 -10.06 -0.52 -50.73
N LEU A 48 -9.72 -1.10 -49.58
CA LEU A 48 -8.35 -1.49 -49.19
C LEU A 48 -8.30 -2.99 -48.88
N GLY A 49 -7.37 -3.71 -49.50
CA GLY A 49 -7.22 -5.15 -49.28
C GLY A 49 -7.19 -5.55 -47.80
N TRP A 50 -7.93 -6.60 -47.46
CA TRP A 50 -8.16 -7.13 -46.11
C TRP A 50 -6.90 -7.25 -45.25
N GLU A 51 -5.77 -7.68 -45.84
CA GLU A 51 -4.52 -7.88 -45.08
C GLU A 51 -3.93 -6.59 -44.50
N LYS A 52 -4.02 -5.47 -45.23
CA LYS A 52 -3.51 -4.17 -44.74
C LYS A 52 -4.39 -3.57 -43.65
N CYS A 53 -5.70 -3.79 -43.74
CA CYS A 53 -6.66 -3.35 -42.75
C CYS A 53 -6.46 -4.11 -41.42
N GLN A 54 -6.24 -5.41 -41.46
CA GLN A 54 -6.00 -6.25 -40.28
C GLN A 54 -4.71 -5.86 -39.55
N ALA A 55 -3.63 -5.55 -40.30
CA ALA A 55 -2.37 -5.09 -39.67
C ALA A 55 -2.52 -3.72 -38.98
N CYS A 56 -3.30 -2.79 -39.57
CA CYS A 56 -3.58 -1.51 -38.91
C CYS A 56 -4.41 -1.64 -37.62
N ILE A 57 -5.43 -2.51 -37.64
CA ILE A 57 -6.31 -2.74 -36.48
C ILE A 57 -5.52 -3.36 -35.31
N THR A 58 -4.74 -4.40 -35.60
CA THR A 58 -3.93 -5.05 -34.58
C THR A 58 -2.89 -4.10 -33.95
N SER A 59 -2.27 -3.25 -34.77
CA SER A 59 -1.33 -2.24 -34.32
C SER A 59 -2.01 -1.19 -33.42
N LEU A 60 -3.20 -0.71 -33.75
CA LEU A 60 -3.97 0.23 -32.95
C LEU A 60 -4.41 -0.37 -31.60
N ILE A 61 -4.83 -1.63 -31.60
CA ILE A 61 -5.20 -2.34 -30.36
C ILE A 61 -4.00 -2.47 -29.43
N ILE A 62 -2.85 -2.89 -29.96
CA ILE A 62 -1.61 -3.03 -29.16
C ILE A 62 -1.18 -1.66 -28.62
N ALA A 63 -1.24 -0.60 -29.41
CA ALA A 63 -0.90 0.75 -28.98
C ALA A 63 -1.85 1.25 -27.86
N ALA A 64 -3.16 1.04 -28.00
CA ALA A 64 -4.15 1.41 -26.99
C ALA A 64 -3.94 0.65 -25.65
N TRP A 65 -3.62 -0.64 -25.74
CA TRP A 65 -3.26 -1.45 -24.55
C TRP A 65 -1.98 -0.98 -23.90
N ALA A 66 -0.94 -0.67 -24.67
CA ALA A 66 0.32 -0.16 -24.14
C ALA A 66 0.15 1.19 -23.44
N ILE A 67 -0.65 2.10 -24.03
CA ILE A 67 -0.99 3.39 -23.41
C ILE A 67 -1.81 3.18 -22.14
N GLY A 68 -2.77 2.27 -22.15
CA GLY A 68 -3.57 1.93 -20.98
C GLY A 68 -2.73 1.37 -19.81
N LEU A 69 -1.77 0.48 -20.11
CA LEU A 69 -0.84 -0.06 -19.12
C LEU A 69 0.12 1.01 -18.58
N LEU A 70 0.63 1.90 -19.45
CA LEU A 70 1.44 3.04 -19.04
C LEU A 70 0.65 3.99 -18.13
N TRP A 71 -0.59 4.26 -18.44
CA TRP A 71 -1.46 5.12 -17.63
C TRP A 71 -1.76 4.49 -16.27
N LEU A 72 -2.06 3.19 -16.22
CA LEU A 72 -2.20 2.45 -14.96
C LEU A 72 -0.91 2.49 -14.12
N SER A 73 0.25 2.33 -14.73
CA SER A 73 1.52 2.36 -14.00
C SER A 73 1.87 3.74 -13.47
N THR A 74 1.42 4.82 -14.11
CA THR A 74 1.63 6.20 -13.63
C THR A 74 0.62 6.61 -12.57
N THR A 75 -0.57 6.04 -12.55
CA THR A 75 -1.59 6.32 -11.53
C THR A 75 -1.41 5.48 -10.25
N THR A 76 -0.64 4.40 -10.30
CA THR A 76 -0.17 3.70 -9.09
C THR A 76 1.00 4.46 -8.43
N GLY A 77 1.07 5.77 -8.66
CA GLY A 77 2.10 6.65 -8.18
C GLY A 77 2.24 6.65 -6.66
N THR A 78 3.46 6.86 -6.26
CA THR A 78 3.95 7.22 -4.92
C THR A 78 2.99 6.88 -3.80
N GLU A 79 3.17 5.70 -3.21
CA GLU A 79 2.55 5.43 -1.90
C GLU A 79 2.86 6.65 -1.00
N PRO A 80 1.83 7.27 -0.40
CA PRO A 80 2.08 8.35 0.53
C PRO A 80 3.05 7.82 1.58
N GLN A 81 4.14 8.56 1.82
CA GLN A 81 5.12 8.20 2.84
C GLN A 81 4.41 8.24 4.20
N TYR A 82 3.99 7.09 4.68
CA TYR A 82 3.47 6.93 6.03
C TYR A 82 4.56 6.36 6.91
N LEU A 83 4.56 6.77 8.17
CA LEU A 83 5.43 6.17 9.17
C LEU A 83 4.95 4.73 9.45
N THR A 84 5.85 3.76 9.36
CA THR A 84 5.55 2.41 9.82
C THR A 84 5.30 2.40 11.33
N PHE A 85 4.64 1.35 11.84
CA PHE A 85 4.45 1.18 13.29
C PHE A 85 5.78 1.27 14.04
N THR A 86 6.82 0.62 13.52
CA THR A 86 8.16 0.64 14.12
C THR A 86 8.71 2.05 14.20
N GLU A 87 8.72 2.80 13.09
CA GLU A 87 9.23 4.18 13.06
C GLU A 87 8.43 5.12 13.97
N LYS A 88 7.10 4.98 13.98
CA LYS A 88 6.25 5.76 14.87
C LYS A 88 6.59 5.50 16.33
N THR A 89 6.76 4.21 16.69
CA THR A 89 7.06 3.79 18.07
C THR A 89 8.46 4.20 18.48
N GLU A 90 9.45 4.04 17.59
CA GLU A 90 10.82 4.48 17.84
C GLU A 90 10.91 5.98 18.13
N ARG A 91 10.20 6.80 17.34
CA ARG A 91 10.15 8.25 17.55
C ARG A 91 9.42 8.63 18.84
N THR A 92 8.30 7.96 19.13
CA THR A 92 7.46 8.27 20.29
C THR A 92 8.17 7.97 21.59
N PHE A 93 8.84 6.83 21.69
CA PHE A 93 9.51 6.39 22.91
C PHE A 93 11.01 6.67 22.94
N ASN A 94 11.55 7.33 21.91
CA ASN A 94 12.97 7.64 21.76
C ASN A 94 13.86 6.39 21.89
N VAL A 95 13.47 5.35 21.21
CA VAL A 95 14.20 4.08 21.09
C VAL A 95 14.59 3.87 19.62
N SER A 96 15.46 2.91 19.35
CA SER A 96 15.85 2.55 17.99
C SER A 96 15.96 1.04 17.85
N HIS A 97 16.00 0.55 16.61
CA HIS A 97 16.10 -0.88 16.28
C HIS A 97 15.01 -1.73 16.95
N LEU A 98 13.77 -1.23 16.98
CA LEU A 98 12.62 -1.97 17.49
C LEU A 98 12.36 -3.20 16.62
N ARG A 99 12.38 -4.37 17.24
CA ARG A 99 12.08 -5.65 16.58
C ARG A 99 11.07 -6.42 17.41
N CYS A 100 10.00 -6.88 16.78
CA CYS A 100 9.07 -7.82 17.39
C CYS A 100 9.59 -9.25 17.20
N GLU A 101 9.52 -10.08 18.25
CA GLU A 101 10.00 -11.47 18.21
C GLU A 101 8.99 -12.43 17.57
N ASN A 102 7.84 -11.94 17.10
CA ASN A 102 6.83 -12.74 16.41
C ASN A 102 7.30 -13.15 15.01
N ILE A 103 6.78 -14.29 14.53
CA ILE A 103 6.99 -14.79 13.16
C ILE A 103 6.45 -13.74 12.18
N GLY A 104 7.34 -12.98 11.53
CA GLY A 104 6.99 -11.90 10.60
C GLY A 104 7.38 -10.50 11.05
N GLY A 105 7.91 -10.34 12.28
CA GLY A 105 8.35 -9.04 12.81
C GLY A 105 7.18 -8.12 13.21
N CYS A 106 7.49 -6.84 13.43
CA CYS A 106 6.47 -5.85 13.73
C CYS A 106 5.61 -5.54 12.49
N PRO A 107 4.29 -5.44 12.64
CA PRO A 107 3.42 -5.07 11.54
C PRO A 107 3.70 -3.62 11.09
N SER A 108 3.64 -3.35 9.78
CA SER A 108 3.92 -2.00 9.26
C SER A 108 2.71 -1.07 9.27
N LYS A 109 1.51 -1.60 9.01
CA LYS A 109 0.27 -0.82 8.79
C LYS A 109 -0.84 -1.08 9.83
N LYS A 110 -0.55 -1.78 10.89
CA LYS A 110 -1.51 -2.08 11.98
C LYS A 110 -0.80 -2.15 13.32
N LEU A 111 -1.57 -2.11 14.39
CA LEU A 111 -1.03 -2.37 15.72
C LEU A 111 -0.68 -3.87 15.85
N PRO A 112 0.39 -4.21 16.57
CA PRO A 112 0.67 -5.59 16.94
C PRO A 112 -0.39 -6.12 17.91
N GLU A 113 -0.35 -7.42 18.16
CA GLU A 113 -1.17 -8.03 19.20
C GLU A 113 -0.74 -7.55 20.60
N ASP A 114 -1.68 -7.53 21.55
CA ASP A 114 -1.36 -7.19 22.93
C ASP A 114 -0.28 -8.13 23.48
N ARG A 115 0.65 -7.55 24.25
CA ARG A 115 1.80 -8.24 24.84
C ARG A 115 2.71 -8.92 23.81
N THR A 116 2.95 -8.25 22.70
CA THR A 116 3.96 -8.70 21.74
C THR A 116 5.36 -8.53 22.32
N GLU A 117 6.13 -9.63 22.39
CA GLU A 117 7.55 -9.57 22.79
C GLU A 117 8.35 -8.77 21.77
N ALA A 118 9.19 -7.88 22.27
CA ALA A 118 10.00 -7.01 21.43
C ALA A 118 11.36 -6.70 22.07
N THR A 119 12.32 -6.42 21.23
CA THR A 119 13.63 -5.90 21.60
C THR A 119 13.86 -4.55 20.95
N TRP A 120 14.48 -3.64 21.65
CA TRP A 120 14.84 -2.31 21.15
C TRP A 120 16.16 -1.83 21.75
N LEU A 121 16.76 -0.87 21.10
CA LEU A 121 17.95 -0.19 21.60
C LEU A 121 17.54 1.08 22.36
N GLN A 122 17.86 1.17 23.63
CA GLN A 122 17.67 2.36 24.46
C GLN A 122 19.03 2.92 24.86
N GLY A 123 19.37 4.06 24.27
CA GLY A 123 20.75 4.57 24.35
C GLY A 123 21.71 3.58 23.67
N ASN A 124 22.59 2.96 24.45
CA ASN A 124 23.61 2.03 23.96
C ASN A 124 23.39 0.56 24.40
N ARG A 125 22.20 0.23 24.91
CA ARG A 125 21.88 -1.11 25.41
C ARG A 125 20.62 -1.67 24.76
N TYR A 126 20.69 -2.93 24.34
CA TYR A 126 19.51 -3.66 23.94
C TYR A 126 18.67 -4.01 25.16
N VAL A 127 17.40 -3.66 25.11
CA VAL A 127 16.40 -3.96 26.14
C VAL A 127 15.40 -4.93 25.53
N LYS A 128 15.11 -6.02 26.25
CA LYS A 128 14.03 -6.93 25.94
C LYS A 128 12.80 -6.56 26.76
N GLY A 129 11.62 -6.63 26.17
CA GLY A 129 10.38 -6.31 26.85
C GLY A 129 9.16 -6.62 26.02
N TRP A 130 8.09 -5.91 26.25
CA TRP A 130 6.80 -6.12 25.59
C TRP A 130 6.22 -4.82 25.05
N ILE A 131 5.55 -4.93 23.93
CA ILE A 131 4.64 -3.92 23.41
C ILE A 131 3.27 -4.24 23.99
N LEU A 132 2.71 -3.33 24.78
CA LEU A 132 1.35 -3.42 25.27
C LEU A 132 0.43 -2.62 24.38
N VAL A 133 -0.71 -3.20 24.00
CA VAL A 133 -1.73 -2.56 23.18
C VAL A 133 -3.06 -2.63 23.94
N ASP A 134 -3.67 -1.47 24.17
CA ASP A 134 -5.00 -1.35 24.77
C ASP A 134 -5.86 -0.44 23.88
N GLY A 135 -6.70 -1.06 23.07
CA GLY A 135 -7.42 -0.38 21.99
C GLY A 135 -6.45 0.28 21.01
N ASN A 136 -6.49 1.61 20.91
CA ASN A 136 -5.57 2.40 20.06
C ASN A 136 -4.34 2.92 20.81
N LYS A 137 -4.15 2.53 22.07
CA LYS A 137 -3.02 2.99 22.90
C LYS A 137 -1.91 1.96 22.89
N VAL A 138 -0.68 2.45 22.75
CA VAL A 138 0.54 1.64 22.72
C VAL A 138 1.47 2.07 23.83
N GLY A 139 2.10 1.09 24.49
CA GLY A 139 3.12 1.30 25.51
C GLY A 139 4.27 0.31 25.36
N LEU A 140 5.48 0.73 25.67
CA LEU A 140 6.64 -0.16 25.78
C LEU A 140 6.93 -0.45 27.25
N VAL A 141 7.05 -1.72 27.59
CA VAL A 141 7.37 -2.18 28.96
C VAL A 141 8.66 -2.98 28.91
N GLY A 142 9.66 -2.53 29.65
CA GLY A 142 10.91 -3.28 29.80
C GLY A 142 10.73 -4.58 30.59
N SER A 143 11.74 -5.43 30.55
CA SER A 143 11.76 -6.71 31.32
C SER A 143 11.62 -6.53 32.84
N ASN A 144 11.86 -5.32 33.35
CA ASN A 144 11.65 -4.92 34.74
C ASN A 144 10.19 -4.54 35.07
N GLY A 145 9.27 -4.64 34.12
CA GLY A 145 7.87 -4.27 34.29
C GLY A 145 7.60 -2.75 34.28
N ILE A 146 8.61 -1.93 33.99
CA ILE A 146 8.48 -0.48 34.00
C ILE A 146 8.08 -0.01 32.60
N LEU A 147 6.99 0.76 32.49
CA LEU A 147 6.57 1.43 31.28
C LEU A 147 7.58 2.52 30.90
N LEU A 148 8.02 2.55 29.65
CA LEU A 148 8.85 3.63 29.16
C LEU A 148 8.07 4.95 29.17
N THR A 149 8.80 6.01 29.50
CA THR A 149 8.27 7.39 29.41
C THR A 149 8.37 7.88 27.98
N VAL A 150 7.36 8.62 27.58
CA VAL A 150 7.32 9.31 26.27
C VAL A 150 8.24 10.52 26.35
N LYS A 151 8.95 10.79 25.27
CA LYS A 151 9.65 12.06 25.14
C LYS A 151 8.60 13.14 24.84
N GLU A 152 8.34 14.02 25.78
CA GLU A 152 7.62 15.28 25.50
C GLU A 152 8.46 16.08 24.50
N SER A 153 7.87 16.36 23.33
CA SER A 153 8.46 17.20 22.28
C SER A 153 8.03 18.64 22.49
#